data_93ed664b30b043ec45c03354d1c4e044
#
_entry.id   93ed664b30b043ec45c03354d1c4e044
#
_cell.length_a   1.000
_cell.length_b   1.000
_cell.length_c   1.000
_cell.angle_alpha   90.00
_cell.angle_beta   90.00
_cell.angle_gamma   90.00
#
_symmetry.space_group_name_H-M   'P 1'
#
loop_
_entity.id
_entity.type
_entity.pdbx_description
1 polymer ?
#
loop_
_entity_poly.entity_id
_entity_poly.type
_entity_poly.pdbx_seq_one_letter_code
_entity_poly.pdbx_strand_id
1 'polypeptide(L)'
;AAPIAADDLPVLFEDEHLLIVDKPAGLAAHGGSGVAFGLIERLRAARPNQPFLELAHRLDRDTSGVMIIAKSRKALVRLHEMMRDGKVHKSYKTLVMGDWVNDRQHVKVPLHKYVTASGERRVCVDMDKGLPSHTIFELLDRFKTVSYLNVDLKTGRTHQIRVHAQYCGHPLVGDEKYGDYEFNKAVTKGLLGIPFKRMFLHAWRLSFSHPISGAALVVTAPLPKECAQLIAQLKNKKGSDAC
;
A
#
# COMPACT_ATOMS: atom_id res chain seq x y z
N ALA A 1 5.36 -17.99 13.43
CA ALA A 1 5.17 -16.68 14.06
C ALA A 1 3.83 -16.68 14.79
N ALA A 2 3.81 -16.25 16.05
CA ALA A 2 2.58 -16.12 16.82
C ALA A 2 1.61 -15.19 16.08
N PRO A 3 0.31 -15.48 16.03
CA PRO A 3 -0.64 -14.59 15.41
C PRO A 3 -0.62 -13.25 16.13
N ILE A 4 -0.47 -12.15 15.37
CA ILE A 4 -0.61 -10.80 15.89
C ILE A 4 -2.01 -10.69 16.50
N ALA A 5 -2.09 -10.43 17.79
CA ALA A 5 -3.38 -10.26 18.46
C ALA A 5 -4.07 -9.03 17.84
N ALA A 6 -5.39 -9.11 17.68
CA ALA A 6 -6.16 -7.98 17.11
C ALA A 6 -6.06 -6.70 17.96
N ASP A 7 -5.74 -6.86 19.23
CA ASP A 7 -5.51 -5.76 20.19
C ASP A 7 -4.19 -5.01 19.92
N ASP A 8 -3.29 -5.57 19.07
CA ASP A 8 -2.00 -4.96 18.74
C ASP A 8 -2.05 -4.08 17.48
N LEU A 9 -3.21 -3.98 16.80
CA LEU A 9 -3.37 -3.10 15.65
C LEU A 9 -3.55 -1.65 16.11
N PRO A 10 -2.64 -0.72 15.73
CA PRO A 10 -2.83 0.68 16.08
C PRO A 10 -4.11 1.24 15.45
N VAL A 11 -4.94 1.84 16.30
CA VAL A 11 -6.16 2.54 15.88
C VAL A 11 -5.79 4.00 15.59
N LEU A 12 -5.99 4.43 14.34
CA LEU A 12 -5.69 5.80 13.91
C LEU A 12 -6.89 6.72 14.08
N PHE A 13 -8.09 6.19 13.96
CA PHE A 13 -9.35 6.90 14.16
C PHE A 13 -10.46 5.90 14.46
N GLU A 14 -11.35 6.26 15.35
CA GLU A 14 -12.57 5.46 15.62
C GLU A 14 -13.71 6.35 16.07
N ASP A 15 -14.90 6.11 15.53
CA ASP A 15 -16.15 6.64 16.00
C ASP A 15 -17.26 5.59 15.89
N GLU A 16 -18.52 6.00 15.93
CA GLU A 16 -19.67 5.09 15.81
C GLU A 16 -19.74 4.37 14.46
N HIS A 17 -19.22 4.98 13.38
CA HIS A 17 -19.40 4.51 12.00
C HIS A 17 -18.13 3.98 11.35
N LEU A 18 -16.97 4.38 11.84
CA LEU A 18 -15.66 4.07 11.24
C LEU A 18 -14.67 3.53 12.27
N LEU A 19 -13.85 2.58 11.84
CA LEU A 19 -12.63 2.17 12.50
C LEU A 19 -11.50 2.24 11.46
N ILE A 20 -10.49 3.05 11.70
CA ILE A 20 -9.35 3.19 10.79
C ILE A 20 -8.10 2.73 11.52
N VAL A 21 -7.42 1.75 10.95
CA VAL A 21 -6.26 1.09 11.55
C VAL A 21 -5.02 1.23 10.69
N ASP A 22 -3.87 1.04 11.32
CA ASP A 22 -2.57 0.91 10.65
C ASP A 22 -2.27 -0.57 10.46
N LYS A 23 -2.48 -1.07 9.24
CA LYS A 23 -2.23 -2.47 8.93
C LYS A 23 -0.73 -2.72 8.79
N PRO A 24 -0.14 -3.69 9.50
CA PRO A 24 1.25 -4.07 9.28
C PRO A 24 1.42 -4.81 7.94
N ALA A 25 2.62 -4.76 7.37
CA ALA A 25 3.00 -5.61 6.26
C ALA A 25 2.99 -7.08 6.70
N GLY A 26 2.60 -7.98 5.78
CA GLY A 26 2.54 -9.41 6.06
C GLY A 26 1.17 -9.90 6.55
N LEU A 27 0.28 -9.00 6.95
CA LEU A 27 -1.09 -9.33 7.35
C LEU A 27 -2.04 -9.10 6.18
N ALA A 28 -2.69 -10.17 5.71
CA ALA A 28 -3.71 -10.04 4.68
C ALA A 28 -4.94 -9.28 5.20
N ALA A 29 -5.62 -8.53 4.32
CA ALA A 29 -6.83 -7.80 4.68
C ALA A 29 -7.95 -8.74 5.11
N HIS A 30 -8.12 -9.86 4.40
CA HIS A 30 -9.08 -10.91 4.76
C HIS A 30 -8.48 -12.30 4.51
N GLY A 31 -9.08 -13.32 5.14
CA GLY A 31 -8.76 -14.71 4.88
C GLY A 31 -9.17 -15.14 3.46
N GLY A 32 -8.59 -16.22 2.98
CA GLY A 32 -8.82 -16.76 1.65
C GLY A 32 -7.90 -17.93 1.38
N SER A 33 -7.52 -18.16 0.12
CA SER A 33 -6.64 -19.25 -0.27
C SER A 33 -5.32 -19.24 0.54
N GLY A 34 -5.15 -20.23 1.40
CA GLY A 34 -3.95 -20.40 2.22
C GLY A 34 -3.84 -19.48 3.44
N VAL A 35 -4.85 -18.64 3.74
CA VAL A 35 -4.87 -17.74 4.89
C VAL A 35 -6.16 -17.96 5.67
N ALA A 36 -6.06 -18.50 6.90
CA ALA A 36 -7.22 -18.78 7.74
C ALA A 36 -7.82 -17.49 8.33
N PHE A 37 -6.98 -16.54 8.76
CA PHE A 37 -7.40 -15.30 9.41
C PHE A 37 -6.64 -14.11 8.85
N GLY A 38 -7.36 -13.19 8.25
CA GLY A 38 -6.86 -11.88 7.90
C GLY A 38 -7.21 -10.83 8.96
N LEU A 39 -6.96 -9.57 8.64
CA LEU A 39 -7.24 -8.44 9.52
C LEU A 39 -8.71 -8.41 9.97
N ILE A 40 -9.64 -8.53 9.03
CA ILE A 40 -11.08 -8.39 9.35
C ILE A 40 -11.58 -9.51 10.26
N GLU A 41 -11.15 -10.75 10.05
CA GLU A 41 -11.53 -11.88 10.90
C GLU A 41 -11.00 -11.70 12.32
N ARG A 42 -9.78 -11.18 12.46
CA ARG A 42 -9.19 -10.88 13.78
C ARG A 42 -9.92 -9.76 14.50
N LEU A 43 -10.30 -8.69 13.78
CA LEU A 43 -11.09 -7.60 14.36
C LEU A 43 -12.47 -8.09 14.83
N ARG A 44 -13.12 -8.94 14.05
CA ARG A 44 -14.42 -9.53 14.43
C ARG A 44 -14.29 -10.40 15.66
N ALA A 45 -13.25 -11.19 15.77
CA ALA A 45 -12.98 -12.03 16.94
C ALA A 45 -12.69 -11.19 18.20
N ALA A 46 -11.97 -10.09 18.07
CA ALA A 46 -11.64 -9.19 19.18
C ALA A 46 -12.82 -8.31 19.60
N ARG A 47 -13.83 -8.14 18.75
CA ARG A 47 -14.98 -7.25 18.97
C ARG A 47 -16.30 -7.99 18.80
N PRO A 48 -16.58 -9.01 19.64
CA PRO A 48 -17.77 -9.87 19.47
C PRO A 48 -19.08 -9.11 19.63
N ASN A 49 -19.06 -7.97 20.33
CA ASN A 49 -20.25 -7.13 20.54
C ASN A 49 -20.46 -6.08 19.43
N GLN A 50 -19.57 -6.02 18.44
CA GLN A 50 -19.70 -5.12 17.29
C GLN A 50 -20.42 -5.88 16.16
N PRO A 51 -21.71 -5.60 15.89
CA PRO A 51 -22.50 -6.44 14.98
C PRO A 51 -22.10 -6.29 13.51
N PHE A 52 -21.48 -5.16 13.15
CA PHE A 52 -21.07 -4.87 11.78
C PHE A 52 -19.63 -4.37 11.74
N LEU A 53 -18.77 -5.14 11.08
CA LEU A 53 -17.38 -4.78 10.75
C LEU A 53 -17.09 -5.29 9.35
N GLU A 54 -16.91 -4.37 8.38
CA GLU A 54 -16.64 -4.70 6.99
C GLU A 54 -15.52 -3.85 6.44
N LEU A 55 -14.65 -4.46 5.63
CA LEU A 55 -13.62 -3.74 4.91
C LEU A 55 -14.25 -2.78 3.90
N ALA A 56 -13.88 -1.50 3.97
CA ALA A 56 -14.29 -0.51 2.98
C ALA A 56 -13.43 -0.60 1.70
N HIS A 57 -12.19 -1.02 1.84
CA HIS A 57 -11.23 -1.25 0.76
C HIS A 57 -10.19 -2.28 1.21
N ARG A 58 -9.23 -2.56 0.34
CA ARG A 58 -8.20 -3.55 0.62
C ARG A 58 -6.82 -2.99 0.31
N LEU A 59 -5.85 -3.41 1.12
CA LEU A 59 -4.43 -3.32 0.85
C LEU A 59 -3.89 -4.72 0.58
N ASP A 60 -2.87 -4.83 -0.25
CA ASP A 60 -2.15 -6.09 -0.45
C ASP A 60 -1.57 -6.59 0.88
N ARG A 61 -1.38 -7.89 1.03
CA ARG A 61 -0.82 -8.49 2.25
C ARG A 61 0.46 -7.78 2.70
N ASP A 62 1.37 -7.53 1.78
CA ASP A 62 2.70 -6.96 2.09
C ASP A 62 2.73 -5.42 2.07
N THR A 63 1.62 -4.77 1.76
CA THR A 63 1.45 -3.32 1.89
C THR A 63 1.04 -2.98 3.32
N SER A 64 1.71 -2.02 3.93
CA SER A 64 1.34 -1.48 5.24
C SER A 64 0.55 -0.19 5.11
N GLY A 65 -0.12 0.21 6.19
CA GLY A 65 -0.69 1.55 6.31
C GLY A 65 -2.18 1.63 6.55
N VAL A 66 -2.73 2.80 6.23
CA VAL A 66 -4.10 3.20 6.58
C VAL A 66 -5.13 2.31 5.89
N MET A 67 -6.02 1.75 6.68
CA MET A 67 -7.09 0.90 6.20
C MET A 67 -8.40 1.22 6.91
N ILE A 68 -9.47 1.47 6.14
CA ILE A 68 -10.79 1.84 6.65
C ILE A 68 -11.66 0.59 6.81
N ILE A 69 -12.23 0.43 8.00
CA ILE A 69 -13.25 -0.56 8.31
C ILE A 69 -14.55 0.20 8.61
N ALA A 70 -15.64 -0.17 7.95
CA ALA A 70 -16.96 0.38 8.23
C ALA A 70 -17.58 -0.35 9.42
N LYS A 71 -18.19 0.40 10.34
CA LYS A 71 -18.90 -0.10 11.51
C LYS A 71 -20.43 -0.06 11.33
N SER A 72 -20.89 0.46 10.18
CA SER A 72 -22.29 0.45 9.79
C SER A 72 -22.44 0.23 8.29
N ARG A 73 -23.56 -0.36 7.88
CA ARG A 73 -23.86 -0.57 6.45
C ARG A 73 -23.97 0.75 5.70
N LYS A 74 -24.58 1.75 6.30
CA LYS A 74 -24.72 3.09 5.71
C LYS A 74 -23.35 3.70 5.41
N ALA A 75 -22.40 3.60 6.34
CA ALA A 75 -21.02 4.07 6.13
C ALA A 75 -20.34 3.29 5.01
N LEU A 76 -20.49 1.96 4.97
CA LEU A 76 -19.90 1.11 3.93
C LEU A 76 -20.38 1.50 2.54
N VAL A 77 -21.69 1.63 2.35
CA VAL A 77 -22.30 1.99 1.06
C VAL A 77 -21.78 3.34 0.59
N ARG A 78 -21.76 4.34 1.50
CA ARG A 78 -21.31 5.68 1.16
C ARG A 78 -19.81 5.72 0.83
N LEU A 79 -18.98 4.98 1.56
CA LEU A 79 -17.55 4.88 1.28
C LEU A 79 -17.29 4.26 -0.10
N HIS A 80 -18.03 3.22 -0.46
CA HIS A 80 -17.91 2.61 -1.79
C HIS A 80 -18.29 3.59 -2.91
N GLU A 81 -19.36 4.37 -2.73
CA GLU A 81 -19.75 5.43 -3.68
C GLU A 81 -18.63 6.47 -3.84
N MET A 82 -18.09 6.95 -2.72
CA MET A 82 -17.02 7.95 -2.72
C MET A 82 -15.75 7.43 -3.39
N MET A 83 -15.40 6.15 -3.20
CA MET A 83 -14.26 5.54 -3.86
C MET A 83 -14.47 5.41 -5.37
N ARG A 84 -15.67 5.00 -5.81
CA ARG A 84 -16.02 4.97 -7.25
C ARG A 84 -15.93 6.35 -7.89
N ASP A 85 -16.35 7.38 -7.16
CA ASP A 85 -16.38 8.77 -7.66
C ASP A 85 -15.02 9.48 -7.54
N GLY A 86 -13.98 8.79 -7.10
CA GLY A 86 -12.64 9.36 -6.94
C GLY A 86 -12.53 10.39 -5.82
N LYS A 87 -13.40 10.34 -4.83
CA LYS A 87 -13.47 11.30 -3.72
C LYS A 87 -12.68 10.89 -2.48
N VAL A 88 -12.02 9.75 -2.51
CA VAL A 88 -11.08 9.31 -1.48
C VAL A 88 -9.67 9.47 -2.03
N HIS A 89 -8.91 10.40 -1.48
CA HIS A 89 -7.53 10.64 -1.90
C HIS A 89 -6.59 9.71 -1.13
N LYS A 90 -5.88 8.85 -1.87
CA LYS A 90 -4.97 7.84 -1.32
C LYS A 90 -3.54 8.18 -1.70
N SER A 91 -2.70 8.34 -0.71
CA SER A 91 -1.27 8.61 -0.90
C SER A 91 -0.43 7.50 -0.27
N TYR A 92 0.61 7.10 -1.00
CA TYR A 92 1.53 6.03 -0.61
C TYR A 92 2.96 6.55 -0.61
N LYS A 93 3.83 5.87 0.12
CA LYS A 93 5.27 6.03 0.01
C LYS A 93 5.88 4.72 -0.43
N THR A 94 6.83 4.80 -1.37
CA THR A 94 7.49 3.64 -1.93
C THR A 94 8.96 3.93 -2.24
N LEU A 95 9.77 2.89 -2.20
CA LEU A 95 11.15 2.92 -2.66
C LEU A 95 11.23 2.02 -3.90
N VAL A 96 11.72 2.58 -5.01
CA VAL A 96 11.83 1.87 -6.28
C VAL A 96 13.27 1.66 -6.68
N MET A 97 13.55 0.62 -7.45
CA MET A 97 14.86 0.35 -8.03
C MET A 97 15.22 1.40 -9.09
N GLY A 98 16.45 1.85 -9.08
CA GLY A 98 16.99 2.73 -10.11
C GLY A 98 16.88 4.22 -9.79
N ASP A 99 17.36 5.03 -10.73
CA ASP A 99 17.39 6.48 -10.61
C ASP A 99 16.21 7.10 -11.35
N TRP A 100 15.18 7.46 -10.61
CA TRP A 100 13.96 8.05 -11.15
C TRP A 100 14.21 9.45 -11.68
N VAL A 101 13.74 9.75 -12.89
CA VAL A 101 14.14 10.97 -13.62
C VAL A 101 13.24 12.16 -13.33
N ASN A 102 11.93 12.01 -13.44
CA ASN A 102 10.99 13.13 -13.41
C ASN A 102 10.55 13.49 -12.00
N ASP A 103 10.46 14.79 -11.69
CA ASP A 103 9.95 15.23 -10.39
C ASP A 103 8.50 14.78 -10.15
N ARG A 104 7.70 14.82 -11.21
CA ARG A 104 6.31 14.35 -11.19
C ARG A 104 5.99 13.63 -12.48
N GLN A 105 5.39 12.44 -12.37
CA GLN A 105 5.06 11.63 -13.53
C GLN A 105 3.69 11.00 -13.41
N HIS A 106 2.84 11.22 -14.41
CA HIS A 106 1.56 10.56 -14.57
C HIS A 106 1.75 9.26 -15.37
N VAL A 107 1.20 8.17 -14.86
CA VAL A 107 1.16 6.87 -15.55
C VAL A 107 -0.30 6.48 -15.73
N LYS A 108 -0.74 6.40 -16.99
CA LYS A 108 -2.15 6.19 -17.36
C LYS A 108 -2.40 4.93 -18.18
N VAL A 109 -1.46 4.01 -18.19
CA VAL A 109 -1.62 2.76 -18.93
C VAL A 109 -2.64 1.83 -18.26
N PRO A 110 -3.56 1.20 -19.05
CA PRO A 110 -4.60 0.36 -18.50
C PRO A 110 -4.07 -0.98 -17.97
N LEU A 111 -4.76 -1.52 -16.97
CA LEU A 111 -4.35 -2.73 -16.27
C LEU A 111 -5.38 -3.85 -16.42
N HIS A 112 -4.89 -5.06 -16.65
CA HIS A 112 -5.67 -6.26 -16.84
C HIS A 112 -5.26 -7.36 -15.86
N LYS A 113 -6.25 -7.94 -15.19
CA LYS A 113 -6.05 -9.10 -14.33
C LYS A 113 -6.07 -10.38 -15.15
N TYR A 114 -5.15 -11.29 -14.86
CA TYR A 114 -5.13 -12.62 -15.47
C TYR A 114 -4.64 -13.66 -14.45
N VAL A 115 -4.85 -14.92 -14.79
CA VAL A 115 -4.41 -16.05 -13.98
C VAL A 115 -3.39 -16.83 -14.81
N THR A 116 -2.24 -17.13 -14.20
CA THR A 116 -1.19 -17.94 -14.83
C THR A 116 -1.60 -19.41 -14.92
N ALA A 117 -0.87 -20.19 -15.70
CA ALA A 117 -1.09 -21.65 -15.80
C ALA A 117 -0.99 -22.35 -14.43
N SER A 118 -0.19 -21.82 -13.51
CA SER A 118 -0.05 -22.35 -12.13
C SER A 118 -1.16 -21.85 -11.18
N GLY A 119 -2.11 -21.05 -11.63
CA GLY A 119 -3.20 -20.51 -10.82
C GLY A 119 -2.85 -19.21 -10.07
N GLU A 120 -1.71 -18.61 -10.32
CA GLU A 120 -1.30 -17.35 -9.70
C GLU A 120 -2.06 -16.18 -10.32
N ARG A 121 -2.63 -15.31 -9.47
CA ARG A 121 -3.29 -14.08 -9.90
C ARG A 121 -2.24 -12.99 -10.13
N ARG A 122 -2.24 -12.41 -11.31
CA ARG A 122 -1.33 -11.33 -11.70
C ARG A 122 -2.07 -10.22 -12.43
N VAL A 123 -1.35 -9.12 -12.62
CA VAL A 123 -1.83 -7.94 -13.36
C VAL A 123 -0.75 -7.54 -14.36
N CYS A 124 -1.18 -7.14 -15.55
CA CYS A 124 -0.29 -6.63 -16.59
C CYS A 124 -0.86 -5.37 -17.23
N VAL A 125 -0.01 -4.62 -17.91
CA VAL A 125 -0.44 -3.55 -18.82
C VAL A 125 -1.00 -4.20 -20.09
N ASP A 126 -2.24 -3.84 -20.44
CA ASP A 126 -2.90 -4.34 -21.64
C ASP A 126 -3.75 -3.22 -22.23
N MET A 127 -3.33 -2.70 -23.38
CA MET A 127 -3.98 -1.56 -24.03
C MET A 127 -5.37 -1.88 -24.59
N ASP A 128 -5.65 -3.17 -24.85
CA ASP A 128 -6.92 -3.62 -25.42
C ASP A 128 -7.94 -4.03 -24.35
N LYS A 129 -7.51 -4.84 -23.36
CA LYS A 129 -8.38 -5.45 -22.33
C LYS A 129 -8.31 -4.77 -21.00
N GLY A 130 -7.33 -3.89 -20.78
CA GLY A 130 -7.08 -3.25 -19.49
C GLY A 130 -8.16 -2.25 -19.11
N LEU A 131 -8.37 -2.12 -17.80
CA LEU A 131 -9.20 -1.07 -17.23
C LEU A 131 -8.41 0.22 -17.10
N PRO A 132 -9.01 1.39 -17.35
CA PRO A 132 -8.35 2.67 -17.16
C PRO A 132 -7.75 2.79 -15.76
N SER A 133 -6.49 3.19 -15.69
CA SER A 133 -5.72 3.27 -14.44
C SER A 133 -4.83 4.49 -14.48
N HIS A 134 -4.78 5.25 -13.37
CA HIS A 134 -4.02 6.49 -13.31
C HIS A 134 -3.30 6.58 -11.95
N THR A 135 -1.98 6.61 -12.01
CA THR A 135 -1.06 6.79 -10.88
C THR A 135 -0.23 8.04 -11.10
N ILE A 136 0.00 8.83 -10.05
CA ILE A 136 0.90 9.98 -10.06
C ILE A 136 2.07 9.67 -9.13
N PHE A 137 3.28 9.66 -9.66
CA PHE A 137 4.52 9.49 -8.90
C PHE A 137 5.19 10.85 -8.70
N GLU A 138 5.56 11.16 -7.47
CA GLU A 138 6.33 12.37 -7.12
C GLU A 138 7.65 11.96 -6.48
N LEU A 139 8.76 12.47 -7.03
CA LEU A 139 10.09 12.21 -6.51
C LEU A 139 10.30 12.96 -5.19
N LEU A 140 10.61 12.21 -4.13
CA LEU A 140 10.96 12.79 -2.82
C LEU A 140 12.48 12.87 -2.64
N ASP A 141 13.21 11.80 -2.98
CA ASP A 141 14.66 11.77 -2.89
C ASP A 141 15.27 10.72 -3.82
N ARG A 142 16.48 10.97 -4.29
CA ARG A 142 17.28 10.07 -5.14
C ARG A 142 18.48 9.55 -4.38
N PHE A 143 18.72 8.25 -4.52
CA PHE A 143 19.89 7.60 -3.92
C PHE A 143 20.73 6.83 -4.96
N LYS A 144 20.60 7.18 -6.25
CA LYS A 144 21.21 6.53 -7.43
C LYS A 144 20.72 5.11 -7.67
N THR A 145 20.97 4.20 -6.74
CA THR A 145 20.54 2.78 -6.83
C THR A 145 19.04 2.62 -6.65
N VAL A 146 18.44 3.47 -5.82
CA VAL A 146 17.01 3.49 -5.52
C VAL A 146 16.50 4.93 -5.45
N SER A 147 15.19 5.10 -5.60
CA SER A 147 14.53 6.40 -5.50
C SER A 147 13.32 6.31 -4.59
N TYR A 148 13.13 7.33 -3.75
CA TYR A 148 12.04 7.43 -2.80
C TYR A 148 10.93 8.30 -3.36
N LEU A 149 9.71 7.76 -3.46
CA LEU A 149 8.59 8.39 -4.14
C LEU A 149 7.37 8.52 -3.24
N ASN A 150 6.62 9.62 -3.41
CA ASN A 150 5.22 9.70 -3.02
C ASN A 150 4.35 9.26 -4.21
N VAL A 151 3.26 8.57 -3.93
CA VAL A 151 2.37 8.06 -4.96
C VAL A 151 0.94 8.46 -4.64
N ASP A 152 0.27 9.11 -5.59
CA ASP A 152 -1.15 9.43 -5.48
C ASP A 152 -1.94 8.59 -6.48
N LEU A 153 -2.97 7.91 -5.99
CA LEU A 153 -3.85 7.09 -6.82
C LEU A 153 -5.08 7.88 -7.24
N LYS A 154 -5.33 7.96 -8.55
CA LYS A 154 -6.60 8.45 -9.12
C LYS A 154 -7.59 7.31 -9.34
N THR A 155 -7.10 6.10 -9.51
CA THR A 155 -7.84 4.84 -9.56
C THR A 155 -7.21 3.85 -8.59
N GLY A 156 -7.90 2.79 -8.24
CA GLY A 156 -7.41 1.80 -7.28
C GLY A 156 -7.47 0.36 -7.79
N ARG A 157 -6.87 0.09 -8.96
CA ARG A 157 -6.83 -1.27 -9.51
C ARG A 157 -5.88 -2.16 -8.71
N THR A 158 -6.14 -3.46 -8.73
CA THR A 158 -5.28 -4.46 -8.09
C THR A 158 -3.83 -4.30 -8.54
N HIS A 159 -2.90 -4.27 -7.60
CA HIS A 159 -1.45 -4.15 -7.82
C HIS A 159 -1.03 -2.93 -8.66
N GLN A 160 -1.86 -1.90 -8.71
CA GLN A 160 -1.69 -0.78 -9.65
C GLN A 160 -0.32 -0.09 -9.52
N ILE A 161 0.08 0.31 -8.33
CA ILE A 161 1.37 1.00 -8.11
C ILE A 161 2.52 0.09 -8.53
N ARG A 162 2.45 -1.17 -8.16
CA ARG A 162 3.49 -2.17 -8.40
C ARG A 162 3.73 -2.39 -9.90
N VAL A 163 2.64 -2.54 -10.66
CA VAL A 163 2.71 -2.77 -12.12
C VAL A 163 3.05 -1.49 -12.86
N HIS A 164 2.51 -0.34 -12.47
CA HIS A 164 2.86 0.95 -13.07
C HIS A 164 4.34 1.30 -12.86
N ALA A 165 4.89 1.07 -11.68
CA ALA A 165 6.31 1.29 -11.40
C ALA A 165 7.20 0.37 -12.23
N GLN A 166 6.86 -0.91 -12.32
CA GLN A 166 7.55 -1.87 -13.19
C GLN A 166 7.51 -1.43 -14.65
N TYR A 167 6.36 -0.99 -15.13
CA TYR A 167 6.18 -0.48 -16.50
C TYR A 167 7.13 0.69 -16.80
N CYS A 168 7.37 1.55 -15.82
CA CYS A 168 8.32 2.65 -15.93
C CYS A 168 9.80 2.22 -15.85
N GLY A 169 10.07 0.94 -15.67
CA GLY A 169 11.43 0.41 -15.53
C GLY A 169 12.00 0.54 -14.11
N HIS A 170 11.16 0.85 -13.11
CA HIS A 170 11.54 1.06 -11.73
C HIS A 170 10.65 0.24 -10.78
N PRO A 171 10.81 -1.09 -10.74
CA PRO A 171 10.01 -1.92 -9.85
C PRO A 171 10.27 -1.60 -8.38
N LEU A 172 9.29 -1.89 -7.53
CA LEU A 172 9.39 -1.64 -6.10
C LEU A 172 10.46 -2.53 -5.46
N VAL A 173 11.22 -1.95 -4.55
CA VAL A 173 12.13 -2.68 -3.67
C VAL A 173 11.31 -3.67 -2.85
N GLY A 174 11.70 -4.93 -2.88
CA GLY A 174 11.06 -6.00 -2.11
C GLY A 174 9.79 -6.59 -2.71
N ASP A 175 9.40 -6.18 -3.91
CA ASP A 175 8.25 -6.76 -4.61
C ASP A 175 8.65 -8.12 -5.20
N GLU A 176 8.11 -9.21 -4.63
CA GLU A 176 8.42 -10.57 -5.05
C GLU A 176 7.74 -10.96 -6.36
N LYS A 177 6.66 -10.28 -6.73
CA LYS A 177 5.86 -10.61 -7.90
C LYS A 177 6.26 -9.82 -9.15
N TYR A 178 6.47 -8.53 -9.03
CA TYR A 178 6.75 -7.62 -10.15
C TYR A 178 8.12 -6.97 -10.06
N GLY A 179 8.89 -7.27 -9.01
CA GLY A 179 10.20 -6.70 -8.77
C GLY A 179 11.33 -7.44 -9.48
N ASP A 180 12.55 -6.96 -9.25
CA ASP A 180 13.78 -7.59 -9.71
C ASP A 180 14.27 -8.57 -8.64
N TYR A 181 14.27 -9.87 -8.97
CA TYR A 181 14.61 -10.93 -8.04
C TYR A 181 16.05 -10.80 -7.49
N GLU A 182 17.03 -10.63 -8.36
CA GLU A 182 18.43 -10.54 -7.95
C GLU A 182 18.71 -9.28 -7.12
N PHE A 183 18.13 -8.16 -7.52
CA PHE A 183 18.22 -6.91 -6.76
C PHE A 183 17.61 -7.06 -5.37
N ASN A 184 16.41 -7.60 -5.26
CA ASN A 184 15.72 -7.81 -4.00
C ASN A 184 16.49 -8.77 -3.09
N LYS A 185 17.09 -9.82 -3.65
CA LYS A 185 17.94 -10.75 -2.92
C LYS A 185 19.17 -10.04 -2.32
N ALA A 186 19.81 -9.18 -3.09
CA ALA A 186 20.94 -8.36 -2.62
C ALA A 186 20.50 -7.38 -1.52
N VAL A 187 19.32 -6.76 -1.66
CA VAL A 187 18.74 -5.86 -0.65
C VAL A 187 18.50 -6.59 0.68
N THR A 188 18.00 -7.82 0.65
CA THR A 188 17.83 -8.60 1.88
C THR A 188 19.15 -8.90 2.58
N LYS A 189 20.26 -8.91 1.84
CA LYS A 189 21.61 -9.14 2.37
C LYS A 189 22.36 -7.86 2.76
N GLY A 190 21.72 -6.70 2.62
CA GLY A 190 22.30 -5.43 3.06
C GLY A 190 22.85 -4.52 1.97
N LEU A 191 22.51 -4.72 0.70
CA LEU A 191 22.98 -3.88 -0.42
C LEU A 191 22.76 -2.39 -0.16
N LEU A 192 21.68 -2.01 0.50
CA LEU A 192 21.33 -0.60 0.77
C LEU A 192 21.86 -0.08 2.11
N GLY A 193 22.77 -0.83 2.75
CA GLY A 193 23.42 -0.46 4.00
C GLY A 193 22.89 -1.17 5.23
N ILE A 194 21.65 -1.63 5.20
CA ILE A 194 21.04 -2.52 6.20
C ILE A 194 20.20 -3.58 5.48
N PRO A 195 20.02 -4.78 6.06
CA PRO A 195 19.09 -5.77 5.51
C PRO A 195 17.66 -5.24 5.49
N PHE A 196 16.97 -5.43 4.38
CA PHE A 196 15.57 -5.03 4.25
C PHE A 196 14.78 -6.15 3.56
N LYS A 197 13.71 -6.65 4.21
CA LYS A 197 13.09 -7.94 3.87
C LYS A 197 11.61 -7.86 3.53
N ARG A 198 11.07 -6.67 3.22
CA ARG A 198 9.66 -6.51 2.86
C ARG A 198 9.54 -5.69 1.57
N MET A 199 8.36 -5.72 0.95
CA MET A 199 8.02 -4.76 -0.09
C MET A 199 7.91 -3.36 0.51
N PHE A 200 8.58 -2.37 -0.09
CA PHE A 200 8.50 -1.00 0.38
C PHE A 200 7.31 -0.29 -0.25
N LEU A 201 6.13 -0.53 0.29
CA LEU A 201 4.89 0.14 -0.10
C LEU A 201 4.04 0.38 1.15
N HIS A 202 3.77 1.66 1.43
CA HIS A 202 3.08 2.08 2.64
C HIS A 202 1.99 3.10 2.32
N ALA A 203 0.74 2.78 2.63
CA ALA A 203 -0.40 3.68 2.55
C ALA A 203 -0.33 4.67 3.73
N TRP A 204 0.31 5.82 3.54
CA TRP A 204 0.60 6.72 4.64
C TRP A 204 -0.50 7.73 4.93
N ARG A 205 -1.39 8.00 3.97
CA ARG A 205 -2.41 9.04 4.13
C ARG A 205 -3.67 8.74 3.34
N LEU A 206 -4.82 8.95 3.98
CA LEU A 206 -6.13 9.04 3.33
C LEU A 206 -6.76 10.39 3.65
N SER A 207 -7.37 11.03 2.65
CA SER A 207 -8.11 12.27 2.78
C SER A 207 -9.48 12.12 2.12
N PHE A 208 -10.55 12.30 2.88
CA PHE A 208 -11.92 12.09 2.41
C PHE A 208 -12.91 12.79 3.34
N SER A 209 -14.18 12.86 2.93
CA SER A 209 -15.26 13.34 3.80
C SER A 209 -15.84 12.17 4.60
N HIS A 210 -16.11 12.39 5.88
CA HIS A 210 -16.77 11.39 6.72
C HIS A 210 -18.08 10.94 6.06
N PRO A 211 -18.33 9.61 5.92
CA PRO A 211 -19.47 9.11 5.13
C PRO A 211 -20.85 9.47 5.71
N ILE A 212 -20.92 9.85 6.98
CA ILE A 212 -22.18 10.19 7.66
C ILE A 212 -22.26 11.68 7.91
N SER A 213 -21.26 12.30 8.54
CA SER A 213 -21.28 13.71 8.92
C SER A 213 -20.87 14.67 7.80
N GLY A 214 -20.14 14.18 6.80
CA GLY A 214 -19.56 15.02 5.74
C GLY A 214 -18.33 15.81 6.17
N ALA A 215 -17.89 15.71 7.41
CA ALA A 215 -16.72 16.42 7.91
C ALA A 215 -15.44 15.94 7.21
N ALA A 216 -14.54 16.86 6.90
CA ALA A 216 -13.25 16.52 6.30
C ALA A 216 -12.40 15.69 7.26
N LEU A 217 -11.87 14.57 6.79
CA LEU A 217 -10.97 13.69 7.53
C LEU A 217 -9.66 13.54 6.77
N VAL A 218 -8.56 13.68 7.51
CA VAL A 218 -7.22 13.33 7.04
C VAL A 218 -6.64 12.36 8.07
N VAL A 219 -6.35 11.14 7.63
CA VAL A 219 -5.81 10.10 8.50
C VAL A 219 -4.45 9.68 7.97
N THR A 220 -3.43 9.71 8.83
CA THR A 220 -2.06 9.35 8.48
C THR A 220 -1.57 8.20 9.33
N ALA A 221 -0.79 7.30 8.72
CA ALA A 221 -0.03 6.27 9.39
C ALA A 221 1.45 6.60 9.26
N PRO A 222 2.22 6.64 10.36
CA PRO A 222 3.65 6.92 10.27
C PRO A 222 4.35 5.85 9.45
N LEU A 223 5.42 6.21 8.77
CA LEU A 223 6.26 5.26 8.03
C LEU A 223 6.72 4.16 9.00
N PRO A 224 6.55 2.87 8.66
CA PRO A 224 7.00 1.79 9.52
C PRO A 224 8.47 1.93 9.90
N LYS A 225 8.81 1.48 11.09
CA LYS A 225 10.16 1.65 11.66
C LYS A 225 11.27 1.15 10.73
N GLU A 226 11.11 -0.05 10.15
CA GLU A 226 12.08 -0.63 9.22
C GLU A 226 12.23 0.21 7.95
N CYS A 227 11.15 0.78 7.45
CA CYS A 227 11.17 1.68 6.29
C CYS A 227 11.85 3.00 6.63
N ALA A 228 11.52 3.60 7.78
CA ALA A 228 12.13 4.84 8.25
C ALA A 228 13.63 4.67 8.48
N GLN A 229 14.07 3.56 9.04
CA GLN A 229 15.48 3.24 9.26
C GLN A 229 16.23 3.11 7.93
N LEU A 230 15.64 2.47 6.93
CA LEU A 230 16.25 2.35 5.61
C LEU A 230 16.43 3.72 4.94
N ILE A 231 15.40 4.55 4.97
CA ILE A 231 15.48 5.91 4.39
C ILE A 231 16.54 6.74 5.14
N ALA A 232 16.60 6.68 6.46
CA ALA A 232 17.64 7.37 7.24
C ALA A 232 19.04 6.90 6.86
N GLN A 233 19.24 5.60 6.68
CA GLN A 233 20.51 5.02 6.25
C GLN A 233 20.92 5.54 4.85
N LEU A 234 19.98 5.56 3.91
CA LEU A 234 20.22 6.06 2.56
C LEU A 234 20.56 7.56 2.55
N LYS A 235 19.89 8.36 3.36
CA LYS A 235 20.18 9.80 3.50
C LYS A 235 21.55 10.05 4.10
N ASN A 236 21.93 9.29 5.12
CA ASN A 236 23.24 9.39 5.75
C ASN A 236 24.38 9.05 4.77
N LYS A 237 24.23 7.98 3.99
CA LYS A 237 25.18 7.58 2.96
C LYS A 237 25.32 8.66 1.87
N LYS A 238 24.21 9.23 1.41
CA LYS A 238 24.19 10.32 0.42
C LYS A 238 24.92 11.56 0.94
N GLY A 239 24.73 11.92 2.20
CA GLY A 239 25.44 13.03 2.85
C GLY A 239 26.95 12.79 2.95
N SER A 240 27.38 11.56 3.21
CA SER A 240 28.78 11.17 3.28
C SER A 240 29.46 11.19 1.89
N ASP A 241 28.75 10.81 0.85
CA ASP A 241 29.25 10.82 -0.54
C ASP A 241 29.35 12.24 -1.11
N ALA A 242 28.65 13.22 -0.52
CA ALA A 242 28.71 14.64 -0.93
C ALA A 242 29.86 15.43 -0.31
N CYS A 243 30.59 14.83 0.62
CA CYS A 243 31.84 15.35 1.20
C CYS A 243 33.05 14.71 0.47
#